data_107e7fb80bb52f6bb376f7e1fd6307f3
#
_entry.id   107e7fb80bb52f6bb376f7e1fd6307f3
#
_cell.length_a   1.000
_cell.length_b   1.000
_cell.length_c   1.000
_cell.angle_alpha   90.00
_cell.angle_beta   90.00
_cell.angle_gamma   90.00
#
_symmetry.space_group_name_H-M   'P 1'
#
loop_
_entity.id
_entity.type
_entity.pdbx_description
1 polymer ?
#
loop_
_entity_poly.entity_id
_entity_poly.type
_entity_poly.pdbx_seq_one_letter_code
_entity_poly.pdbx_strand_id
1 'polypeptide(L)' 'MAISNNLKNIRKERHLSQEDLAEAIHSCGRTIGRIERGERNASLEMAMQIADYLKLPVEDVFKLVP' A
#
# COMPACT_ATOMS: atom_id res chain seq x y z
N MET A 1 -4.09 -0.62 -19.14
CA MET A 1 -3.99 -1.33 -17.85
C MET A 1 -3.73 -0.35 -16.73
N ALA A 2 -4.26 -0.65 -15.56
CA ALA A 2 -4.03 0.17 -14.38
C ALA A 2 -3.76 -0.75 -13.18
N ILE A 3 -3.31 -0.15 -12.09
CA ILE A 3 -3.11 -0.89 -10.84
C ILE A 3 -4.13 -0.38 -9.83
N SER A 4 -4.90 -1.29 -9.25
CA SER A 4 -5.77 -0.97 -8.13
C SER A 4 -5.18 -1.56 -6.85
N ASN A 5 -5.66 -1.11 -5.71
CA ASN A 5 -5.17 -1.64 -4.44
C ASN A 5 -6.27 -1.68 -3.38
N ASN A 6 -6.07 -2.55 -2.40
CA ASN A 6 -6.94 -2.69 -1.23
C ASN A 6 -6.26 -2.13 0.02
N LEU A 7 -5.21 -1.33 -0.16
CA LEU A 7 -4.33 -0.94 0.93
C LEU A 7 -5.07 -0.26 2.07
N LYS A 8 -5.96 0.68 1.75
CA LYS A 8 -6.72 1.39 2.77
C LYS A 8 -7.57 0.45 3.63
N ASN A 9 -8.26 -0.49 2.99
CA ASN A 9 -9.12 -1.43 3.70
C ASN A 9 -8.30 -2.34 4.60
N ILE A 10 -7.21 -2.88 4.09
CA ILE A 10 -6.32 -3.75 4.86
C ILE A 10 -5.75 -3.00 6.05
N ARG A 11 -5.28 -1.78 5.82
CA ARG A 11 -4.72 -0.94 6.88
C ARG A 11 -5.73 -0.71 7.99
N LYS A 12 -6.96 -0.34 7.61
CA LYS A 12 -8.02 -0.07 8.59
C LYS A 12 -8.42 -1.31 9.37
N GLU A 13 -8.48 -2.47 8.72
CA GLU A 13 -8.77 -3.72 9.40
C GLU A 13 -7.73 -4.03 10.47
N ARG A 14 -6.51 -3.58 10.28
CA ARG A 14 -5.41 -3.82 11.20
C ARG A 14 -5.18 -2.65 12.16
N HIS A 15 -6.08 -1.67 12.14
CA HIS A 15 -6.00 -0.49 13.02
C HIS A 15 -4.69 0.28 12.84
N LEU A 16 -4.20 0.35 11.60
CA LEU A 16 -2.98 1.08 11.27
C LEU A 16 -3.34 2.43 10.66
N SER A 17 -2.64 3.50 11.09
CA SER A 17 -2.77 4.79 10.43
C SER A 17 -1.88 4.80 9.17
N GLN A 18 -2.08 5.82 8.31
CA GLN A 18 -1.19 6.02 7.17
C GLN A 18 0.25 6.23 7.66
N GLU A 19 0.42 6.96 8.76
CA GLU A 19 1.74 7.21 9.34
C GLU A 19 2.38 5.94 9.86
N ASP A 20 1.61 5.06 10.49
CA ASP A 20 2.13 3.78 10.99
C ASP A 20 2.72 2.95 9.85
N LEU A 21 1.97 2.84 8.75
CA LEU A 21 2.44 2.07 7.61
C LEU A 21 3.66 2.73 6.95
N ALA A 22 3.62 4.05 6.82
CA ALA A 22 4.71 4.79 6.21
C ALA A 22 6.01 4.62 7.01
N GLU A 23 5.92 4.69 8.33
CA GLU A 23 7.09 4.51 9.19
C GLU A 23 7.72 3.14 8.99
N ALA A 24 6.90 2.11 8.83
CA ALA A 24 7.39 0.75 8.65
C ALA A 24 8.20 0.58 7.36
N ILE A 25 7.95 1.39 6.35
CA ILE A 25 8.63 1.30 5.06
C ILE A 25 9.51 2.51 4.77
N HIS A 26 9.80 3.32 5.80
CA HIS A 26 10.64 4.52 5.69
C HIS A 26 10.12 5.52 4.66
N SER A 27 8.82 5.75 4.66
CA SER A 27 8.16 6.71 3.78
C SER A 27 7.38 7.73 4.63
N CYS A 28 6.42 8.44 4.04
CA CYS A 28 5.58 9.35 4.77
C CYS A 28 4.10 9.05 4.49
N GLY A 29 3.24 9.42 5.45
CA GLY A 29 1.81 9.14 5.33
C GLY A 29 1.17 9.76 4.11
N ARG A 30 1.68 10.91 3.66
CA ARG A 30 1.20 11.56 2.44
C ARG A 30 1.37 10.66 1.21
N THR A 31 2.52 9.99 1.11
CA THR A 31 2.78 9.05 0.01
C THR A 31 1.82 7.88 0.07
N ILE A 32 1.61 7.32 1.26
CA ILE A 32 0.66 6.22 1.46
C ILE A 32 -0.74 6.66 1.02
N GLY A 33 -1.18 7.84 1.45
CA GLY A 33 -2.50 8.37 1.06
C GLY A 33 -2.65 8.52 -0.45
N ARG A 34 -1.62 8.99 -1.13
CA ARG A 34 -1.66 9.14 -2.59
C ARG A 34 -1.75 7.80 -3.29
N ILE A 35 -1.03 6.79 -2.78
CA ILE A 35 -1.11 5.44 -3.33
C ILE A 35 -2.52 4.87 -3.14
N GLU A 36 -3.08 5.04 -1.94
CA GLU A 36 -4.42 4.54 -1.64
C GLU A 36 -5.49 5.13 -2.55
N ARG A 37 -5.34 6.41 -2.93
CA ARG A 37 -6.28 7.10 -3.81
C ARG A 37 -6.04 6.86 -5.29
N GLY A 38 -4.97 6.14 -5.63
CA GLY A 38 -4.62 5.91 -7.03
C GLY A 38 -3.95 7.09 -7.72
N GLU A 39 -3.54 8.10 -6.96
CA GLU A 39 -2.86 9.28 -7.52
C GLU A 39 -1.40 9.00 -7.83
N ARG A 40 -0.84 7.95 -7.25
CA ARG A 40 0.53 7.54 -7.43
C ARG A 40 0.61 6.02 -7.35
N ASN A 41 1.42 5.41 -8.21
CA ASN A 41 1.71 3.98 -8.10
C ASN A 41 2.87 3.78 -7.14
N ALA A 42 2.81 2.69 -6.39
CA ALA A 42 3.95 2.26 -5.58
C ALA A 42 5.03 1.72 -6.52
N SER A 43 6.30 2.00 -6.21
CA SER A 43 7.40 1.33 -6.89
C SER A 43 7.36 -0.15 -6.54
N LEU A 44 8.03 -0.98 -7.32
CA LEU A 44 8.09 -2.42 -7.04
C LEU A 44 8.66 -2.65 -5.63
N GLU A 45 9.73 -1.96 -5.28
CA GLU A 45 10.32 -2.10 -3.96
C GLU A 45 9.33 -1.72 -2.87
N MET A 46 8.66 -0.59 -3.02
CA MET A 46 7.68 -0.14 -2.03
C MET A 46 6.51 -1.12 -1.91
N ALA A 47 6.02 -1.63 -3.04
CA ALA A 47 4.93 -2.60 -3.02
C ALA A 47 5.33 -3.87 -2.28
N MET A 48 6.55 -4.35 -2.49
CA MET A 48 7.06 -5.53 -1.81
C MET A 48 7.26 -5.27 -0.32
N GLN A 49 7.75 -4.09 0.05
CA GLN A 49 7.92 -3.72 1.46
C GLN A 49 6.57 -3.65 2.19
N ILE A 50 5.57 -3.06 1.54
CA ILE A 50 4.23 -2.98 2.12
C ILE A 50 3.65 -4.38 2.33
N ALA A 51 3.71 -5.21 1.30
CA ALA A 51 3.18 -6.57 1.38
C ALA A 51 3.89 -7.39 2.45
N ASP A 52 5.21 -7.26 2.53
CA ASP A 52 6.00 -7.96 3.53
C ASP A 52 5.61 -7.53 4.95
N TYR A 53 5.47 -6.23 5.16
CA TYR A 53 5.05 -5.71 6.46
C TYR A 53 3.67 -6.23 6.86
N LEU A 54 2.76 -6.30 5.90
CA LEU A 54 1.39 -6.78 6.13
C LEU A 54 1.30 -8.30 6.14
N LYS A 55 2.38 -9.01 5.79
CA LYS A 55 2.42 -10.47 5.71
C LYS A 55 1.42 -11.04 4.71
N LEU A 56 1.28 -10.35 3.59
CA LEU A 56 0.40 -10.74 2.49
C LEU A 56 1.18 -10.82 1.18
N PRO A 57 0.75 -11.66 0.24
CA PRO A 57 1.31 -11.61 -1.12
C PRO A 57 1.05 -10.23 -1.74
N VAL A 58 1.96 -9.77 -2.59
CA VAL A 58 1.80 -8.47 -3.26
C VAL A 58 0.47 -8.41 -4.01
N GLU A 59 0.07 -9.49 -4.67
CA GLU A 59 -1.15 -9.54 -5.47
C GLU A 59 -2.43 -9.48 -4.64
N ASP A 60 -2.35 -9.67 -3.32
CA ASP A 60 -3.50 -9.47 -2.44
C ASP A 60 -3.69 -8.00 -2.08
N VAL A 61 -2.65 -7.20 -2.24
CA VAL A 61 -2.68 -5.77 -1.95
C VAL A 61 -2.84 -4.94 -3.22
N PHE A 62 -2.09 -5.28 -4.25
CA PHE A 62 -2.09 -4.56 -5.54
C PHE A 62 -2.52 -5.50 -6.65
N LYS A 63 -3.39 -5.02 -7.53
CA LYS A 63 -3.93 -5.82 -8.63
C LYS A 63 -3.85 -5.06 -9.94
N LEU A 64 -3.56 -5.81 -11.02
CA LEU A 64 -3.67 -5.27 -12.36
C LEU A 64 -5.14 -5.32 -12.79
N VAL A 65 -5.63 -4.24 -13.35
CA VAL A 65 -6.97 -4.19 -13.94
C VAL A 65 -6.82 -3.80 -15.40
N PRO A 66 -7.57 -4.49 -16.30
CA PRO A 66 -7.52 -4.22 -17.74
C PRO A 66 -8.02 -2.84 -18.11
#